data_80029d909947a32989e0ba06c8594b35
#
_entry.id   80029d909947a32989e0ba06c8594b35
#
_cell.length_a   1.000
_cell.length_b   1.000
_cell.length_c   1.000
_cell.angle_alpha   90.00
_cell.angle_beta   90.00
_cell.angle_gamma   90.00
#
_symmetry.space_group_name_H-M   'P 1'
#
loop_
_entity.id
_entity.type
_entity.pdbx_description
1 polymer ?
#
loop_
_entity_poly.entity_id
_entity_poly.type
_entity_poly.pdbx_seq_one_letter_code
_entity_poly.pdbx_strand_id
1 'polypeptide(L)'
;MPPAFRPWSAFHPSPTKSTDIRIDDVSYDYEEFRYRSPYKFAGKEVDRATILNVRCVAHVTNGRSAHGFGSMPMGNVWSFPSERMSYDKTLGAMKALAEHVRNITADFKETGHPIDINVALEPEYLKAADEVSHRLQLAERIPKLCTLVTASAFDAALHDVFGKLHALSSYRTYGRDFMVHDVSHYLGPEFKGDYLDQYLLTEPSARLALYHSVGASDAIEDSDVRKRMDDGLPQTLSGWIRYNGLTHIKIKLAGDDLAWDLDRVVRIDRTTSEVQTERRVKTWAYSLDFNERCPNVGYLLEFLRRLKEQTPLGFERIRYIEQPTARDLEKHRENTMHEAAKLRPVVIDESLTGLDRLILARELGYTGVALKACKGHSQALLMAAAAQKYKMFRCVQDLTCPGASLIHSVGLAARVPGVTAVEANARQYVPIANKAWEGKFPGIFLVKDGMMRTANLNGPGLGAVT
;
A
#
# COMPACT_ATOMS: atom_id res chain seq x y z
N MET A 1 17.33 13.04 23.52
CA MET A 1 18.00 12.05 22.64
C MET A 1 17.06 10.86 22.57
N PRO A 2 16.56 10.45 21.39
CA PRO A 2 15.83 9.20 21.27
C PRO A 2 16.78 8.04 21.58
N PRO A 3 16.30 6.93 22.18
CA PRO A 3 17.15 5.80 22.47
C PRO A 3 17.72 5.24 21.18
N ALA A 4 19.03 5.06 21.15
CA ALA A 4 19.73 4.46 20.03
C ALA A 4 19.18 3.03 19.82
N PHE A 5 18.69 2.75 18.63
CA PHE A 5 18.38 1.41 18.17
C PHE A 5 19.61 0.53 18.37
N ARG A 6 19.52 -0.47 19.25
CA ARG A 6 20.57 -1.48 19.39
C ARG A 6 20.51 -2.39 18.17
N PRO A 7 21.60 -2.54 17.41
CA PRO A 7 21.64 -3.57 16.38
C PRO A 7 21.51 -4.95 17.06
N TRP A 8 20.74 -5.83 16.46
CA TRP A 8 20.62 -7.23 16.84
C TRP A 8 21.97 -7.94 16.70
N SER A 9 22.83 -7.82 17.68
CA SER A 9 24.05 -8.61 17.78
C SER A 9 23.92 -9.53 18.98
N ALA A 10 23.84 -10.80 18.70
CA ALA A 10 23.78 -11.99 19.54
C ALA A 10 22.36 -12.57 19.68
N PHE A 11 22.03 -13.49 18.80
CA PHE A 11 20.91 -14.40 18.96
C PHE A 11 21.06 -15.20 20.25
N HIS A 12 20.35 -14.81 21.28
CA HIS A 12 19.90 -15.77 22.29
C HIS A 12 18.64 -16.43 21.70
N PRO A 13 18.46 -17.77 21.88
CA PRO A 13 17.23 -18.40 21.43
C PRO A 13 16.04 -17.64 22.02
N SER A 14 15.30 -16.92 21.15
CA SER A 14 14.10 -16.22 21.56
C SER A 14 13.10 -17.22 22.11
N PRO A 15 12.31 -16.88 23.14
CA PRO A 15 11.22 -17.75 23.58
C PRO A 15 10.35 -18.05 22.36
N THR A 16 9.98 -19.32 22.19
CA THR A 16 9.15 -19.80 21.07
C THR A 16 7.83 -20.32 21.58
N LYS A 17 6.81 -20.28 20.75
CA LYS A 17 5.51 -20.92 21.01
C LYS A 17 5.36 -22.18 20.17
N SER A 18 4.53 -23.10 20.62
CA SER A 18 4.17 -24.30 19.86
C SER A 18 3.42 -23.98 18.55
N THR A 19 2.94 -22.74 18.42
CA THR A 19 2.29 -22.19 17.23
C THR A 19 3.27 -21.62 16.20
N ASP A 20 4.52 -21.40 16.58
CA ASP A 20 5.54 -20.83 15.69
C ASP A 20 5.85 -21.76 14.52
N ILE A 21 6.16 -21.15 13.38
CA ILE A 21 6.47 -21.89 12.16
C ILE A 21 7.97 -21.93 11.89
N ARG A 22 8.38 -22.99 11.21
CA ARG A 22 9.68 -23.11 10.57
C ARG A 22 9.47 -23.20 9.05
N ILE A 23 10.30 -22.45 8.32
CA ILE A 23 10.25 -22.42 6.85
C ILE A 23 10.97 -23.66 6.30
N ASP A 24 10.31 -24.39 5.39
CA ASP A 24 10.85 -25.55 4.71
C ASP A 24 11.34 -25.21 3.32
N ASP A 25 10.51 -24.45 2.55
CA ASP A 25 10.82 -24.07 1.19
C ASP A 25 10.18 -22.74 0.81
N VAL A 26 10.86 -22.01 -0.10
CA VAL A 26 10.34 -20.77 -0.69
C VAL A 26 10.66 -20.76 -2.16
N SER A 27 9.62 -20.62 -2.97
CA SER A 27 9.73 -20.50 -4.42
C SER A 27 8.95 -19.29 -4.93
N TYR A 28 9.29 -18.80 -6.11
CA TYR A 28 8.60 -17.66 -6.71
C TYR A 28 8.57 -17.76 -8.25
N ASP A 29 7.63 -17.03 -8.83
CA ASP A 29 7.51 -16.79 -10.26
C ASP A 29 7.03 -15.36 -10.54
N TYR A 30 7.06 -14.96 -11.80
CA TYR A 30 6.59 -13.67 -12.25
C TYR A 30 5.47 -13.83 -13.28
N GLU A 31 4.47 -12.92 -13.19
CA GLU A 31 3.49 -12.70 -14.24
C GLU A 31 3.66 -11.27 -14.78
N GLU A 32 3.55 -11.12 -16.10
CA GLU A 32 3.69 -9.81 -16.75
C GLU A 32 2.42 -9.47 -17.51
N PHE A 33 1.95 -8.24 -17.31
CA PHE A 33 0.72 -7.73 -17.92
C PHE A 33 0.95 -6.37 -18.56
N ARG A 34 0.37 -6.16 -19.73
CA ARG A 34 0.25 -4.84 -20.31
C ARG A 34 -0.96 -4.11 -19.75
N TYR A 35 -0.80 -2.81 -19.50
CA TYR A 35 -1.91 -1.96 -19.11
C TYR A 35 -2.84 -1.74 -20.30
N ARG A 36 -4.11 -1.67 -20.01
CA ARG A 36 -5.16 -1.29 -20.94
C ARG A 36 -4.98 0.15 -21.43
N SER A 37 -4.62 1.04 -20.52
CA SER A 37 -4.22 2.42 -20.81
C SER A 37 -3.04 2.77 -19.90
N PRO A 38 -2.12 3.65 -20.37
CA PRO A 38 -1.02 4.08 -19.52
C PRO A 38 -1.54 4.80 -18.27
N TYR A 39 -0.88 4.61 -17.15
CA TYR A 39 -1.15 5.29 -15.90
C TYR A 39 -0.04 6.31 -15.61
N LYS A 40 -0.41 7.58 -15.50
CA LYS A 40 0.55 8.67 -15.25
C LYS A 40 0.42 9.22 -13.83
N PHE A 41 1.54 9.19 -13.11
CA PHE A 41 1.70 9.77 -11.77
C PHE A 41 3.16 10.22 -11.57
N ALA A 42 3.41 11.17 -10.68
CA ALA A 42 4.77 11.71 -10.41
C ALA A 42 5.56 12.08 -11.68
N GLY A 43 4.89 12.54 -12.74
CA GLY A 43 5.52 12.85 -14.03
C GLY A 43 5.95 11.64 -14.87
N LYS A 44 5.79 10.41 -14.38
CA LYS A 44 6.14 9.16 -15.06
C LYS A 44 4.90 8.45 -15.60
N GLU A 45 5.06 7.72 -16.70
CA GLU A 45 4.02 6.90 -17.31
C GLU A 45 4.36 5.41 -17.16
N VAL A 46 3.39 4.62 -16.76
CA VAL A 46 3.50 3.16 -16.57
C VAL A 46 2.49 2.47 -17.49
N ASP A 47 2.97 1.54 -18.31
CA ASP A 47 2.17 0.80 -19.30
C ASP A 47 2.16 -0.72 -19.08
N ARG A 48 2.82 -1.20 -18.03
CA ARG A 48 2.97 -2.62 -17.73
C ARG A 48 3.16 -2.87 -16.23
N ALA A 49 2.80 -4.06 -15.78
CA ALA A 49 3.03 -4.55 -14.43
C ALA A 49 3.77 -5.89 -14.47
N THR A 50 4.74 -6.05 -13.57
CA THR A 50 5.32 -7.34 -13.21
C THR A 50 4.84 -7.69 -11.81
N ILE A 51 4.20 -8.84 -11.67
CA ILE A 51 3.69 -9.36 -10.41
C ILE A 51 4.64 -10.45 -9.93
N LEU A 52 5.12 -10.33 -8.71
CA LEU A 52 5.89 -11.34 -8.01
C LEU A 52 4.93 -12.23 -7.21
N ASN A 53 4.87 -13.50 -7.54
CA ASN A 53 4.12 -14.53 -6.82
C ASN A 53 5.09 -15.38 -6.02
N VAL A 54 4.83 -15.55 -4.73
CA VAL A 54 5.68 -16.32 -3.80
C VAL A 54 4.87 -17.46 -3.20
N ARG A 55 5.47 -18.64 -3.16
CA ARG A 55 4.96 -19.81 -2.43
C ARG A 55 5.91 -20.16 -1.30
N CYS A 56 5.37 -20.35 -0.11
CA CYS A 56 6.11 -20.74 1.06
C CYS A 56 5.54 -22.04 1.61
N VAL A 57 6.40 -23.01 1.90
CA VAL A 57 6.05 -24.20 2.67
C VAL A 57 6.62 -24.04 4.06
N ALA A 58 5.81 -24.26 5.08
CA ALA A 58 6.25 -24.19 6.46
C ALA A 58 5.54 -25.25 7.31
N HIS A 59 6.15 -25.60 8.44
CA HIS A 59 5.56 -26.52 9.41
C HIS A 59 5.59 -25.96 10.84
N VAL A 60 4.71 -26.46 11.68
CA VAL A 60 4.74 -26.24 13.14
C VAL A 60 5.37 -27.43 13.85
N THR A 61 5.77 -27.25 15.12
CA THR A 61 6.52 -28.24 15.93
C THR A 61 5.89 -29.65 15.93
N ASN A 62 4.58 -29.77 15.76
CA ASN A 62 3.90 -31.08 15.72
C ASN A 62 3.98 -31.78 14.35
N GLY A 63 4.73 -31.25 13.39
CA GLY A 63 4.95 -31.81 12.06
C GLY A 63 3.88 -31.51 11.02
N ARG A 64 2.79 -30.79 11.35
CA ARG A 64 1.82 -30.32 10.35
C ARG A 64 2.48 -29.29 9.46
N SER A 65 2.30 -29.42 8.15
CA SER A 65 2.79 -28.47 7.14
C SER A 65 1.63 -27.87 6.33
N ALA A 66 1.86 -26.70 5.74
CA ALA A 66 0.94 -26.05 4.83
C ALA A 66 1.70 -25.24 3.76
N HIS A 67 0.94 -24.78 2.76
CA HIS A 67 1.41 -23.91 1.69
C HIS A 67 0.82 -22.52 1.83
N GLY A 68 1.67 -21.51 1.88
CA GLY A 68 1.29 -20.10 1.85
C GLY A 68 1.51 -19.50 0.46
N PHE A 69 0.77 -18.46 0.18
CA PHE A 69 0.86 -17.72 -1.07
C PHE A 69 0.84 -16.21 -0.82
N GLY A 70 1.80 -15.50 -1.43
CA GLY A 70 1.87 -14.05 -1.44
C GLY A 70 2.05 -13.54 -2.85
N SER A 71 1.42 -12.41 -3.16
CA SER A 71 1.47 -11.82 -4.49
C SER A 71 1.50 -10.31 -4.40
N MET A 72 2.49 -9.66 -5.04
CA MET A 72 2.61 -8.20 -5.05
C MET A 72 3.20 -7.70 -6.36
N PRO A 73 2.78 -6.51 -6.84
CA PRO A 73 3.42 -5.87 -7.98
C PRO A 73 4.82 -5.37 -7.59
N MET A 74 5.77 -5.46 -8.53
CA MET A 74 7.14 -4.98 -8.32
C MET A 74 7.22 -3.45 -8.23
N GLY A 75 6.36 -2.69 -8.90
CA GLY A 75 6.19 -1.25 -8.72
C GLY A 75 7.46 -0.40 -8.73
N ASN A 76 8.43 -0.73 -9.59
CA ASN A 76 9.75 -0.08 -9.64
C ASN A 76 9.68 1.42 -9.87
N VAL A 77 8.78 1.92 -10.72
CA VAL A 77 8.65 3.36 -11.01
C VAL A 77 8.31 4.16 -9.75
N TRP A 78 7.54 3.58 -8.83
CA TRP A 78 7.16 4.22 -7.58
C TRP A 78 8.16 4.00 -6.46
N SER A 79 8.65 2.76 -6.30
CA SER A 79 9.52 2.37 -5.19
C SER A 79 10.99 2.67 -5.43
N PHE A 80 11.41 2.74 -6.71
CA PHE A 80 12.76 3.05 -7.15
C PHE A 80 12.75 4.09 -8.29
N PRO A 81 12.16 5.29 -8.09
CA PRO A 81 12.17 6.31 -9.12
C PRO A 81 13.63 6.74 -9.39
N SER A 82 13.98 6.84 -10.67
CA SER A 82 15.30 7.26 -11.11
C SER A 82 15.18 8.10 -12.38
N GLU A 83 16.01 9.15 -12.47
CA GLU A 83 16.24 9.90 -13.71
C GLU A 83 17.48 9.38 -14.47
N ARG A 84 18.28 8.52 -13.84
CA ARG A 84 19.56 8.03 -14.36
C ARG A 84 19.47 6.59 -14.87
N MET A 85 18.39 5.88 -14.56
CA MET A 85 18.19 4.49 -14.94
C MET A 85 16.84 4.29 -15.62
N SER A 86 16.82 3.41 -16.62
CA SER A 86 15.59 3.04 -17.31
C SER A 86 14.65 2.20 -16.44
N TYR A 87 13.38 2.09 -16.85
CA TYR A 87 12.41 1.17 -16.28
C TYR A 87 12.96 -0.26 -16.16
N ASP A 88 13.53 -0.79 -17.25
CA ASP A 88 14.05 -2.17 -17.28
C ASP A 88 15.27 -2.35 -16.36
N LYS A 89 16.10 -1.31 -16.20
CA LYS A 89 17.26 -1.38 -15.29
C LYS A 89 16.82 -1.43 -13.83
N THR A 90 15.86 -0.61 -13.41
CA THR A 90 15.33 -0.62 -12.03
C THR A 90 14.52 -1.88 -11.75
N LEU A 91 13.71 -2.36 -12.70
CA LEU A 91 12.99 -3.64 -12.57
C LEU A 91 13.97 -4.82 -12.50
N GLY A 92 15.03 -4.83 -13.34
CA GLY A 92 16.08 -5.86 -13.30
C GLY A 92 16.79 -5.92 -11.95
N ALA A 93 17.06 -4.74 -11.34
CA ALA A 93 17.63 -4.67 -10.01
C ALA A 93 16.68 -5.24 -8.94
N MET A 94 15.37 -4.96 -9.02
CA MET A 94 14.38 -5.56 -8.12
C MET A 94 14.28 -7.07 -8.30
N LYS A 95 14.29 -7.59 -9.54
CA LYS A 95 14.29 -9.04 -9.80
C LYS A 95 15.54 -9.71 -9.23
N ALA A 96 16.72 -9.09 -9.37
CA ALA A 96 17.95 -9.58 -8.76
C ALA A 96 17.88 -9.56 -7.22
N LEU A 97 17.28 -8.53 -6.63
CA LEU A 97 17.06 -8.47 -5.19
C LEU A 97 16.05 -9.55 -4.73
N ALA A 98 14.99 -9.80 -5.48
CA ALA A 98 14.00 -10.83 -5.14
C ALA A 98 14.61 -12.23 -5.04
N GLU A 99 15.61 -12.55 -5.87
CA GLU A 99 16.39 -13.79 -5.76
C GLU A 99 17.13 -13.88 -4.43
N HIS A 100 17.79 -12.79 -4.00
CA HIS A 100 18.47 -12.75 -2.69
C HIS A 100 17.47 -12.85 -1.54
N VAL A 101 16.36 -12.11 -1.60
CA VAL A 101 15.28 -12.17 -0.59
C VAL A 101 14.77 -13.61 -0.47
N ARG A 102 14.54 -14.32 -1.59
CA ARG A 102 14.13 -15.73 -1.57
C ARG A 102 15.15 -16.60 -0.85
N ASN A 103 16.45 -16.46 -1.18
CA ASN A 103 17.51 -17.26 -0.56
C ASN A 103 17.59 -17.00 0.94
N ILE A 104 17.62 -15.72 1.36
CA ILE A 104 17.67 -15.31 2.77
C ILE A 104 16.46 -15.86 3.53
N THR A 105 15.24 -15.78 2.94
CA THR A 105 14.03 -16.31 3.57
C THR A 105 14.07 -17.83 3.69
N ALA A 106 14.48 -18.55 2.65
CA ALA A 106 14.58 -20.02 2.64
C ALA A 106 15.67 -20.54 3.60
N ASP A 107 16.72 -19.76 3.80
CA ASP A 107 17.84 -20.11 4.69
C ASP A 107 17.57 -19.75 6.15
N PHE A 108 16.48 -19.09 6.48
CA PHE A 108 16.09 -18.81 7.85
C PHE A 108 15.63 -20.11 8.55
N LYS A 109 16.43 -20.59 9.51
CA LYS A 109 16.24 -21.91 10.15
C LYS A 109 15.61 -21.84 11.54
N GLU A 110 15.35 -20.66 12.04
CA GLU A 110 14.70 -20.46 13.33
C GLU A 110 13.18 -20.60 13.20
N THR A 111 12.53 -20.83 14.34
CA THR A 111 11.07 -20.83 14.42
C THR A 111 10.58 -19.48 14.91
N GLY A 112 9.42 -19.03 14.45
CA GLY A 112 8.84 -17.77 14.91
C GLY A 112 7.46 -17.50 14.38
N HIS A 113 6.85 -16.46 14.92
CA HIS A 113 5.68 -15.84 14.34
C HIS A 113 6.08 -15.04 13.08
N PRO A 114 5.25 -14.91 12.03
CA PRO A 114 5.60 -14.15 10.81
C PRO A 114 6.11 -12.72 11.05
N ILE A 115 5.57 -12.02 12.06
CA ILE A 115 6.08 -10.67 12.43
C ILE A 115 7.54 -10.77 12.91
N ASP A 116 7.87 -11.72 13.77
CA ASP A 116 9.23 -11.90 14.30
C ASP A 116 10.20 -12.27 13.17
N ILE A 117 9.79 -13.20 12.30
CA ILE A 117 10.58 -13.63 11.14
C ILE A 117 10.89 -12.44 10.23
N ASN A 118 9.88 -11.66 9.85
CA ASN A 118 10.07 -10.52 8.95
C ASN A 118 10.92 -9.41 9.57
N VAL A 119 10.72 -9.11 10.85
CA VAL A 119 11.55 -8.13 11.57
C VAL A 119 13.02 -8.58 11.64
N ALA A 120 13.26 -9.88 11.84
CA ALA A 120 14.62 -10.44 11.85
C ALA A 120 15.26 -10.41 10.44
N LEU A 121 14.49 -10.61 9.39
CA LEU A 121 14.99 -10.69 8.01
C LEU A 121 15.16 -9.30 7.31
N GLU A 122 14.43 -8.28 7.73
CA GLU A 122 14.52 -6.94 7.09
C GLU A 122 15.95 -6.38 7.01
N PRO A 123 16.81 -6.45 8.06
CA PRO A 123 18.20 -6.00 7.98
C PRO A 123 19.02 -6.75 6.91
N GLU A 124 18.80 -8.05 6.77
CA GLU A 124 19.50 -8.86 5.77
C GLU A 124 19.04 -8.54 4.35
N TYR A 125 17.74 -8.25 4.17
CA TYR A 125 17.23 -7.77 2.87
C TYR A 125 17.84 -6.41 2.48
N LEU A 126 18.04 -5.51 3.46
CA LEU A 126 18.68 -4.21 3.20
C LEU A 126 20.17 -4.37 2.82
N LYS A 127 20.90 -5.29 3.47
CA LYS A 127 22.27 -5.63 3.05
C LYS A 127 22.31 -6.19 1.64
N ALA A 128 21.41 -7.13 1.33
CA ALA A 128 21.29 -7.69 -0.02
C ALA A 128 20.99 -6.62 -1.08
N ALA A 129 20.18 -5.62 -0.75
CA ALA A 129 19.91 -4.48 -1.64
C ALA A 129 21.18 -3.65 -1.93
N ASP A 130 22.01 -3.42 -0.91
CA ASP A 130 23.33 -2.77 -1.10
C ASP A 130 24.27 -3.64 -1.94
N GLU A 131 24.35 -4.95 -1.68
CA GLU A 131 25.18 -5.89 -2.45
C GLU A 131 24.75 -5.95 -3.93
N VAL A 132 23.45 -6.05 -4.20
CA VAL A 132 22.90 -6.01 -5.57
C VAL A 132 23.24 -4.69 -6.24
N SER A 133 23.11 -3.57 -5.54
CA SER A 133 23.42 -2.24 -6.07
C SER A 133 24.88 -2.15 -6.49
N HIS A 134 25.81 -2.67 -5.68
CA HIS A 134 27.24 -2.72 -6.00
C HIS A 134 27.53 -3.68 -7.16
N ARG A 135 27.02 -4.92 -7.11
CA ARG A 135 27.25 -5.94 -8.13
C ARG A 135 26.78 -5.50 -9.52
N LEU A 136 25.62 -4.86 -9.60
CA LEU A 136 25.04 -4.37 -10.86
C LEU A 136 25.56 -2.98 -11.26
N GLN A 137 26.46 -2.38 -10.47
CA GLN A 137 26.99 -1.04 -10.69
C GLN A 137 25.87 -0.02 -10.99
N LEU A 138 24.84 -0.01 -10.13
CA LEU A 138 23.69 0.87 -10.31
C LEU A 138 24.10 2.33 -10.12
N ALA A 139 23.56 3.22 -10.95
CA ALA A 139 23.80 4.67 -10.83
C ALA A 139 23.25 5.27 -9.54
N GLU A 140 22.27 4.61 -8.94
CA GLU A 140 21.65 4.95 -7.65
C GLU A 140 21.43 3.64 -6.89
N ARG A 141 21.59 3.66 -5.56
CA ARG A 141 21.36 2.48 -4.71
C ARG A 141 19.89 2.14 -4.66
N ILE A 142 19.58 0.86 -4.47
CA ILE A 142 18.21 0.40 -4.22
C ILE A 142 17.69 1.03 -2.93
N PRO A 143 16.61 1.84 -2.97
CA PRO A 143 16.07 2.48 -1.77
C PRO A 143 15.42 1.47 -0.81
N LYS A 144 15.34 1.83 0.49
CA LYS A 144 14.62 1.00 1.49
C LYS A 144 13.18 0.70 1.04
N LEU A 145 12.45 1.68 0.51
CA LEU A 145 11.09 1.45 0.00
C LEU A 145 11.05 0.35 -1.08
N CYS A 146 12.02 0.35 -1.99
CA CYS A 146 12.12 -0.67 -3.03
C CYS A 146 12.41 -2.06 -2.44
N THR A 147 13.26 -2.14 -1.40
CA THR A 147 13.54 -3.38 -0.68
C THR A 147 12.27 -3.92 -0.02
N LEU A 148 11.50 -3.07 0.68
CA LEU A 148 10.24 -3.45 1.29
C LEU A 148 9.22 -3.96 0.26
N VAL A 149 9.08 -3.26 -0.88
CA VAL A 149 8.17 -3.69 -1.95
C VAL A 149 8.60 -5.04 -2.52
N THR A 150 9.90 -5.26 -2.74
CA THR A 150 10.41 -6.55 -3.24
C THR A 150 10.16 -7.68 -2.25
N ALA A 151 10.32 -7.43 -0.95
CA ALA A 151 10.12 -8.44 0.10
C ALA A 151 8.63 -8.71 0.43
N SER A 152 7.72 -7.80 0.05
CA SER A 152 6.32 -7.83 0.50
C SER A 152 5.53 -9.08 0.13
N ALA A 153 5.82 -9.70 -1.03
CA ALA A 153 5.18 -10.96 -1.43
C ALA A 153 5.65 -12.14 -0.57
N PHE A 154 6.92 -12.14 -0.14
CA PHE A 154 7.47 -13.14 0.80
C PHE A 154 6.84 -12.99 2.18
N ASP A 155 6.74 -11.77 2.68
CA ASP A 155 6.07 -11.45 3.93
C ASP A 155 4.59 -11.92 3.90
N ALA A 156 3.85 -11.61 2.83
CA ALA A 156 2.48 -12.06 2.67
C ALA A 156 2.37 -13.60 2.66
N ALA A 157 3.29 -14.31 2.00
CA ALA A 157 3.29 -15.77 1.96
C ALA A 157 3.52 -16.39 3.35
N LEU A 158 4.39 -15.79 4.20
CA LEU A 158 4.61 -16.21 5.58
C LEU A 158 3.37 -16.03 6.45
N HIS A 159 2.68 -14.89 6.34
CA HIS A 159 1.42 -14.68 7.05
C HIS A 159 0.31 -15.63 6.56
N ASP A 160 0.27 -15.90 5.27
CA ASP A 160 -0.75 -16.78 4.68
C ASP A 160 -0.56 -18.24 5.14
N VAL A 161 0.68 -18.76 5.10
CA VAL A 161 0.97 -20.13 5.58
C VAL A 161 0.69 -20.27 7.07
N PHE A 162 1.01 -19.24 7.88
CA PHE A 162 0.76 -19.25 9.32
C PHE A 162 -0.73 -19.41 9.62
N GLY A 163 -1.57 -18.57 9.02
CA GLY A 163 -3.02 -18.67 9.19
C GLY A 163 -3.59 -20.03 8.72
N LYS A 164 -3.10 -20.56 7.59
CA LYS A 164 -3.52 -21.86 7.06
C LYS A 164 -3.12 -23.02 7.97
N LEU A 165 -1.91 -23.01 8.56
CA LEU A 165 -1.46 -24.00 9.53
C LEU A 165 -2.34 -24.08 10.76
N HIS A 166 -2.90 -22.95 11.18
CA HIS A 166 -3.81 -22.86 12.31
C HIS A 166 -5.30 -22.95 11.94
N ALA A 167 -5.62 -23.13 10.65
CA ALA A 167 -6.98 -23.10 10.11
C ALA A 167 -7.77 -21.83 10.49
N LEU A 168 -7.06 -20.70 10.58
CA LEU A 168 -7.57 -19.37 10.96
C LEU A 168 -7.24 -18.34 9.88
N SER A 169 -8.04 -17.29 9.81
CA SER A 169 -7.60 -16.06 9.17
C SER A 169 -6.36 -15.54 9.88
N SER A 170 -5.31 -15.13 9.14
CA SER A 170 -4.07 -14.61 9.72
C SER A 170 -4.33 -13.42 10.65
N TYR A 171 -5.37 -12.65 10.41
CA TYR A 171 -5.77 -11.54 11.29
C TYR A 171 -6.26 -11.96 12.68
N ARG A 172 -6.52 -13.26 12.92
CA ARG A 172 -6.86 -13.81 14.23
C ARG A 172 -5.66 -14.39 14.96
N THR A 173 -4.46 -14.26 14.40
CA THR A 173 -3.22 -14.83 14.97
C THR A 173 -2.27 -13.77 15.52
N TYR A 174 -2.72 -12.53 15.69
CA TYR A 174 -1.89 -11.41 16.17
C TYR A 174 -2.07 -11.08 17.64
N GLY A 175 -2.66 -11.99 18.41
CA GLY A 175 -2.84 -11.86 19.85
C GLY A 175 -1.82 -12.64 20.67
N ARG A 176 -1.94 -12.50 21.99
CA ARG A 176 -1.06 -13.16 22.99
C ARG A 176 -0.95 -14.67 22.80
N ASP A 177 -1.97 -15.34 22.29
CA ASP A 177 -1.96 -16.79 22.11
C ASP A 177 -0.96 -17.24 21.04
N PHE A 178 -0.66 -16.39 20.07
CA PHE A 178 0.22 -16.67 18.94
C PHE A 178 1.54 -15.90 18.99
N MET A 179 1.53 -14.63 19.40
CA MET A 179 2.74 -13.79 19.45
C MET A 179 3.47 -13.99 20.79
N VAL A 180 4.78 -14.21 20.73
CA VAL A 180 5.67 -14.26 21.90
C VAL A 180 5.85 -12.87 22.48
N HIS A 181 6.10 -11.91 21.60
CA HIS A 181 6.38 -10.53 21.97
C HIS A 181 5.13 -9.66 21.87
N ASP A 182 4.97 -8.76 22.83
CA ASP A 182 4.00 -7.67 22.70
C ASP A 182 4.51 -6.58 21.72
N VAL A 183 3.66 -5.63 21.36
CA VAL A 183 3.99 -4.60 20.36
C VAL A 183 5.16 -3.72 20.80
N SER A 184 5.46 -3.63 22.12
CA SER A 184 6.59 -2.83 22.61
C SER A 184 7.94 -3.34 22.13
N HIS A 185 8.05 -4.63 21.81
CA HIS A 185 9.25 -5.23 21.24
C HIS A 185 9.62 -4.61 19.88
N TYR A 186 8.61 -4.21 19.10
CA TYR A 186 8.76 -3.68 17.74
C TYR A 186 8.68 -2.16 17.68
N LEU A 187 7.85 -1.54 18.51
CA LEU A 187 7.48 -0.13 18.37
C LEU A 187 7.90 0.76 19.55
N GLY A 188 8.39 0.14 20.66
CA GLY A 188 8.86 0.91 21.81
C GLY A 188 7.99 0.80 23.05
N PRO A 189 8.50 1.31 24.20
CA PRO A 189 7.97 1.00 25.53
C PRO A 189 6.53 1.47 25.78
N GLU A 190 6.04 2.45 25.04
CA GLU A 190 4.66 2.95 25.14
C GLU A 190 3.60 1.93 24.70
N PHE A 191 4.02 0.85 24.03
CA PHE A 191 3.15 -0.26 23.59
C PHE A 191 3.24 -1.48 24.54
N LYS A 192 3.85 -1.32 25.71
CA LYS A 192 4.04 -2.45 26.63
C LYS A 192 2.71 -3.06 27.05
N GLY A 193 2.60 -4.37 26.84
CA GLY A 193 1.41 -5.17 27.13
C GLY A 193 0.37 -5.18 26.02
N ASP A 194 0.54 -4.37 24.97
CA ASP A 194 -0.35 -4.35 23.82
C ASP A 194 0.04 -5.47 22.82
N TYR A 195 -0.98 -6.10 22.19
CA TYR A 195 -0.81 -7.03 21.08
C TYR A 195 -1.50 -6.46 19.83
N LEU A 196 -1.10 -6.91 18.64
CA LEU A 196 -1.61 -6.34 17.39
C LEU A 196 -3.12 -6.56 17.21
N ASP A 197 -3.71 -7.61 17.78
CA ASP A 197 -5.13 -7.87 17.75
C ASP A 197 -5.97 -6.75 18.38
N GLN A 198 -5.41 -5.97 19.31
CA GLN A 198 -6.06 -4.81 19.91
C GLN A 198 -6.19 -3.62 18.93
N TYR A 199 -5.41 -3.64 17.85
CA TYR A 199 -5.37 -2.60 16.82
C TYR A 199 -6.05 -3.02 15.52
N LEU A 200 -6.66 -4.21 15.48
CA LEU A 200 -7.29 -4.78 14.31
C LEU A 200 -8.74 -5.20 14.62
N LEU A 201 -9.57 -5.20 13.59
CA LEU A 201 -10.91 -5.76 13.68
C LEU A 201 -10.82 -7.29 13.62
N THR A 202 -11.45 -7.98 14.56
CA THR A 202 -11.54 -9.45 14.58
C THR A 202 -12.27 -9.98 13.36
N GLU A 203 -13.36 -9.31 12.95
CA GLU A 203 -14.07 -9.57 11.71
C GLU A 203 -13.80 -8.47 10.69
N PRO A 204 -13.73 -8.79 9.38
CA PRO A 204 -13.54 -7.77 8.37
C PRO A 204 -14.75 -6.84 8.30
N SER A 205 -14.54 -5.55 8.07
CA SER A 205 -15.62 -4.65 7.65
C SER A 205 -16.36 -5.30 6.48
N ALA A 206 -17.69 -5.34 6.52
CA ALA A 206 -18.48 -6.08 5.53
C ALA A 206 -18.35 -5.53 4.10
N ARG A 207 -18.00 -4.26 3.98
CA ARG A 207 -17.81 -3.55 2.71
C ARG A 207 -16.93 -2.32 2.91
N LEU A 208 -16.21 -1.96 1.85
CA LEU A 208 -15.38 -0.77 1.77
C LEU A 208 -15.73 0.02 0.51
N ALA A 209 -15.76 1.33 0.60
CA ALA A 209 -15.86 2.15 -0.60
C ALA A 209 -14.56 2.04 -1.43
N LEU A 210 -14.71 2.12 -2.74
CA LEU A 210 -13.56 2.11 -3.65
C LEU A 210 -13.10 3.55 -3.92
N TYR A 211 -11.86 3.89 -3.57
CA TYR A 211 -11.19 5.05 -4.15
C TYR A 211 -10.73 4.73 -5.56
N HIS A 212 -11.37 5.38 -6.53
CA HIS A 212 -10.98 5.33 -7.93
C HIS A 212 -9.91 6.38 -8.20
N SER A 213 -8.74 5.95 -8.64
CA SER A 213 -7.66 6.88 -9.00
C SER A 213 -7.91 7.50 -10.38
N VAL A 214 -7.77 8.82 -10.46
CA VAL A 214 -7.78 9.56 -11.72
C VAL A 214 -6.34 9.99 -11.99
N GLY A 215 -5.64 9.22 -12.81
CA GLY A 215 -4.25 9.46 -13.21
C GLY A 215 -4.11 10.80 -13.95
N ALA A 216 -2.92 11.38 -13.96
CA ALA A 216 -2.70 12.70 -14.52
C ALA A 216 -3.06 12.82 -16.03
N SER A 217 -3.02 11.70 -16.75
CA SER A 217 -3.41 11.62 -18.18
C SER A 217 -4.81 11.05 -18.42
N ASP A 218 -5.53 10.64 -17.35
CA ASP A 218 -6.86 10.05 -17.52
C ASP A 218 -7.89 11.07 -17.99
N ALA A 219 -8.75 10.63 -18.90
CA ALA A 219 -9.86 11.42 -19.41
C ALA A 219 -10.93 11.64 -18.32
N ILE A 220 -11.35 12.87 -18.15
CA ILE A 220 -12.43 13.25 -17.21
C ILE A 220 -13.77 13.12 -17.92
N GLU A 221 -13.85 13.66 -19.15
CA GLU A 221 -15.04 13.73 -19.99
C GLU A 221 -14.78 13.09 -21.36
N ASP A 222 -15.84 12.82 -22.13
CA ASP A 222 -15.74 12.18 -23.45
C ASP A 222 -14.94 13.02 -24.46
N SER A 223 -14.92 14.33 -24.31
CA SER A 223 -14.09 15.26 -25.10
C SER A 223 -12.58 15.06 -24.90
N ASP A 224 -12.16 14.48 -23.78
CA ASP A 224 -10.75 14.20 -23.47
C ASP A 224 -10.27 12.90 -24.15
N VAL A 225 -11.18 12.06 -24.66
CA VAL A 225 -10.84 10.76 -25.24
C VAL A 225 -10.25 10.91 -26.64
N ARG A 226 -8.93 10.71 -26.74
CA ARG A 226 -8.23 10.81 -28.04
C ARG A 226 -8.40 9.57 -28.91
N LYS A 227 -8.45 8.39 -28.31
CA LYS A 227 -8.59 7.11 -28.97
C LYS A 227 -9.59 6.24 -28.21
N ARG A 228 -10.65 5.82 -28.89
CA ARG A 228 -11.62 4.89 -28.30
C ARG A 228 -11.03 3.49 -28.21
N MET A 229 -11.30 2.81 -27.08
CA MET A 229 -11.02 1.41 -26.86
C MET A 229 -12.34 0.65 -26.89
N ASP A 230 -12.35 -0.48 -27.58
CA ASP A 230 -13.54 -1.34 -27.72
C ASP A 230 -13.37 -2.59 -26.85
N ASP A 231 -13.32 -2.38 -25.53
CA ASP A 231 -13.11 -3.44 -24.54
C ASP A 231 -14.25 -3.55 -23.51
N GLY A 232 -15.32 -2.79 -23.72
CA GLY A 232 -16.52 -2.80 -22.89
C GLY A 232 -16.37 -2.07 -21.56
N LEU A 233 -15.22 -1.43 -21.28
CA LEU A 233 -14.98 -0.67 -20.06
C LEU A 233 -14.97 0.83 -20.31
N PRO A 234 -15.41 1.65 -19.33
CA PRO A 234 -15.34 3.11 -19.45
C PRO A 234 -13.91 3.61 -19.66
N GLN A 235 -13.79 4.75 -20.33
CA GLN A 235 -12.51 5.46 -20.53
C GLN A 235 -12.44 6.79 -19.79
N THR A 236 -13.57 7.32 -19.33
CA THR A 236 -13.68 8.62 -18.69
C THR A 236 -14.09 8.48 -17.22
N LEU A 237 -13.74 9.47 -16.40
CA LEU A 237 -14.19 9.52 -15.01
C LEU A 237 -15.72 9.47 -14.92
N SER A 238 -16.42 10.27 -15.73
CA SER A 238 -17.89 10.29 -15.78
C SER A 238 -18.47 8.90 -16.09
N GLY A 239 -17.86 8.18 -17.05
CA GLY A 239 -18.22 6.81 -17.40
C GLY A 239 -17.97 5.84 -16.24
N TRP A 240 -16.81 5.90 -15.57
CA TRP A 240 -16.49 5.05 -14.42
C TRP A 240 -17.43 5.30 -13.25
N ILE A 241 -17.81 6.56 -12.97
CA ILE A 241 -18.77 6.87 -11.90
C ILE A 241 -20.12 6.20 -12.19
N ARG A 242 -20.63 6.29 -13.43
CA ARG A 242 -21.89 5.63 -13.82
C ARG A 242 -21.78 4.11 -13.78
N TYR A 243 -20.68 3.55 -14.30
CA TYR A 243 -20.47 2.11 -14.41
C TYR A 243 -20.37 1.40 -13.05
N ASN A 244 -19.56 1.93 -12.14
CA ASN A 244 -19.33 1.31 -10.83
C ASN A 244 -20.10 1.97 -9.67
N GLY A 245 -20.78 3.07 -9.88
CA GLY A 245 -21.46 3.79 -8.82
C GLY A 245 -20.52 4.51 -7.85
N LEU A 246 -19.35 4.96 -8.32
CA LEU A 246 -18.28 5.50 -7.47
C LEU A 246 -18.72 6.70 -6.65
N THR A 247 -18.19 6.78 -5.42
CA THR A 247 -18.37 7.91 -4.49
C THR A 247 -17.05 8.41 -3.89
N HIS A 248 -15.95 7.71 -4.13
CA HIS A 248 -14.63 8.12 -3.64
C HIS A 248 -13.66 8.21 -4.82
N ILE A 249 -13.00 9.34 -4.96
CA ILE A 249 -12.13 9.64 -6.11
C ILE A 249 -10.79 10.14 -5.58
N LYS A 250 -9.71 9.48 -5.99
CA LYS A 250 -8.33 9.92 -5.74
C LYS A 250 -7.85 10.70 -6.96
N ILE A 251 -7.40 11.92 -6.75
CA ILE A 251 -6.98 12.85 -7.81
C ILE A 251 -5.45 12.93 -7.82
N LYS A 252 -4.84 12.49 -8.92
CA LYS A 252 -3.41 12.66 -9.14
C LYS A 252 -3.12 14.07 -9.67
N LEU A 253 -2.17 14.74 -9.04
CA LEU A 253 -1.77 16.11 -9.31
C LEU A 253 -0.32 16.17 -9.82
N ALA A 254 0.01 17.27 -10.50
CA ALA A 254 1.36 17.48 -11.04
C ALA A 254 2.34 17.92 -9.96
N GLY A 255 1.90 18.77 -9.03
CA GLY A 255 2.69 19.30 -7.93
C GLY A 255 3.68 20.40 -8.32
N ASP A 256 3.85 20.69 -9.60
CA ASP A 256 4.79 21.68 -10.14
C ASP A 256 4.13 22.67 -11.12
N ASP A 257 2.85 22.52 -11.39
CA ASP A 257 2.02 23.43 -12.18
C ASP A 257 0.72 23.76 -11.42
N LEU A 258 0.74 24.87 -10.69
CA LEU A 258 -0.37 25.29 -9.83
C LEU A 258 -1.68 25.54 -10.62
N ALA A 259 -1.58 26.10 -11.83
CA ALA A 259 -2.74 26.39 -12.63
C ALA A 259 -3.40 25.10 -13.13
N TRP A 260 -2.59 24.15 -13.58
CA TRP A 260 -3.05 22.84 -14.02
C TRP A 260 -3.67 22.05 -12.86
N ASP A 261 -3.02 22.04 -11.69
CA ASP A 261 -3.51 21.33 -10.50
C ASP A 261 -4.89 21.86 -10.06
N LEU A 262 -5.06 23.19 -10.05
CA LEU A 262 -6.34 23.82 -9.71
C LEU A 262 -7.43 23.48 -10.73
N ASP A 263 -7.16 23.68 -12.04
CA ASP A 263 -8.10 23.35 -13.11
C ASP A 263 -8.52 21.87 -13.06
N ARG A 264 -7.55 20.97 -12.81
CA ARG A 264 -7.81 19.54 -12.71
C ARG A 264 -8.81 19.20 -11.61
N VAL A 265 -8.62 19.72 -10.41
CA VAL A 265 -9.55 19.46 -9.28
C VAL A 265 -10.92 20.09 -9.55
N VAL A 266 -10.97 21.32 -10.08
CA VAL A 266 -12.22 22.02 -10.41
C VAL A 266 -13.01 21.26 -11.48
N ARG A 267 -12.34 20.80 -12.54
CA ARG A 267 -12.98 19.99 -13.61
C ARG A 267 -13.51 18.66 -13.07
N ILE A 268 -12.70 17.95 -12.26
CA ILE A 268 -13.11 16.67 -11.64
C ILE A 268 -14.30 16.89 -10.71
N ASP A 269 -14.30 17.96 -9.89
CA ASP A 269 -15.42 18.25 -8.99
C ASP A 269 -16.70 18.61 -9.78
N ARG A 270 -16.60 19.41 -10.82
CA ARG A 270 -17.73 19.74 -11.70
C ARG A 270 -18.33 18.48 -12.31
N THR A 271 -17.53 17.69 -13.05
CA THR A 271 -17.97 16.46 -13.71
C THR A 271 -18.55 15.45 -12.73
N THR A 272 -17.89 15.29 -11.56
CA THR A 272 -18.40 14.40 -10.52
C THR A 272 -19.73 14.89 -9.98
N SER A 273 -19.87 16.18 -9.70
CA SER A 273 -21.09 16.77 -9.16
C SER A 273 -22.28 16.63 -10.13
N GLU A 274 -22.05 16.80 -11.42
CA GLU A 274 -23.06 16.58 -12.48
C GLU A 274 -23.55 15.14 -12.47
N VAL A 275 -22.62 14.18 -12.56
CA VAL A 275 -22.98 12.75 -12.58
C VAL A 275 -23.62 12.29 -11.26
N GLN A 276 -23.16 12.78 -10.11
CA GLN A 276 -23.76 12.44 -8.82
C GLN A 276 -25.17 13.02 -8.66
N THR A 277 -25.42 14.20 -9.23
CA THR A 277 -26.77 14.79 -9.28
C THR A 277 -27.72 13.95 -10.12
N GLU A 278 -27.30 13.51 -11.31
CA GLU A 278 -28.05 12.57 -12.16
C GLU A 278 -28.40 11.28 -11.39
N ARG A 279 -27.44 10.75 -10.64
CA ARG A 279 -27.58 9.53 -9.84
C ARG A 279 -28.32 9.74 -8.50
N ARG A 280 -28.66 10.97 -8.16
CA ARG A 280 -29.27 11.36 -6.86
C ARG A 280 -28.41 10.98 -5.65
N VAL A 281 -27.08 10.98 -5.81
CA VAL A 281 -26.13 10.76 -4.72
C VAL A 281 -25.81 12.10 -4.06
N LYS A 282 -25.91 12.16 -2.72
CA LYS A 282 -25.74 13.43 -1.96
C LYS A 282 -24.33 13.61 -1.43
N THR A 283 -23.58 12.50 -1.23
CA THR A 283 -22.26 12.55 -0.57
C THR A 283 -21.23 11.78 -1.37
N TRP A 284 -20.06 12.41 -1.59
CA TRP A 284 -18.88 11.80 -2.18
C TRP A 284 -17.63 12.47 -1.60
N ALA A 285 -16.48 11.88 -1.85
CA ALA A 285 -15.22 12.29 -1.24
C ALA A 285 -14.06 12.30 -2.24
N TYR A 286 -13.09 13.17 -1.98
CA TYR A 286 -11.84 13.25 -2.70
C TYR A 286 -10.65 12.95 -1.79
N SER A 287 -9.57 12.44 -2.38
CA SER A 287 -8.22 12.53 -1.86
C SER A 287 -7.31 13.13 -2.91
N LEU A 288 -6.35 13.93 -2.48
CA LEU A 288 -5.40 14.60 -3.37
C LEU A 288 -4.04 13.95 -3.21
N ASP A 289 -3.40 13.58 -4.31
CA ASP A 289 -2.10 12.93 -4.27
C ASP A 289 -1.12 13.64 -5.22
N PHE A 290 -0.11 14.27 -4.63
CA PHE A 290 0.93 15.01 -5.33
C PHE A 290 2.16 14.14 -5.67
N ASN A 291 2.21 12.90 -5.13
CA ASN A 291 3.36 12.01 -5.29
C ASN A 291 4.70 12.74 -5.12
N GLU A 292 4.87 13.47 -4.01
CA GLU A 292 6.11 14.19 -3.59
C GLU A 292 6.58 15.34 -4.51
N ARG A 293 5.72 15.80 -5.42
CA ARG A 293 6.11 16.73 -6.48
C ARG A 293 6.04 18.20 -6.10
N CYS A 294 5.35 18.58 -5.02
CA CYS A 294 5.36 19.98 -4.58
C CYS A 294 6.78 20.42 -4.22
N PRO A 295 7.26 21.54 -4.79
CA PRO A 295 8.62 22.01 -4.53
C PRO A 295 8.85 22.37 -3.05
N ASN A 296 7.78 22.78 -2.36
CA ASN A 296 7.78 23.12 -0.94
C ASN A 296 6.36 23.19 -0.40
N VAL A 297 6.22 23.37 0.92
CA VAL A 297 4.93 23.50 1.60
C VAL A 297 4.17 24.78 1.19
N GLY A 298 4.87 25.84 0.78
CA GLY A 298 4.24 27.08 0.29
C GLY A 298 3.36 26.85 -0.94
N TYR A 299 3.83 26.01 -1.88
CA TYR A 299 3.03 25.59 -3.03
C TYR A 299 1.71 24.94 -2.59
N LEU A 300 1.79 23.99 -1.65
CA LEU A 300 0.61 23.30 -1.12
C LEU A 300 -0.38 24.28 -0.48
N LEU A 301 0.10 25.19 0.36
CA LEU A 301 -0.75 26.16 1.05
C LEU A 301 -1.44 27.12 0.07
N GLU A 302 -0.72 27.60 -0.94
CA GLU A 302 -1.29 28.46 -1.97
C GLU A 302 -2.32 27.70 -2.84
N PHE A 303 -2.03 26.44 -3.20
CA PHE A 303 -2.97 25.56 -3.88
C PHE A 303 -4.27 25.41 -3.06
N LEU A 304 -4.17 25.08 -1.77
CA LEU A 304 -5.36 24.88 -0.91
C LEU A 304 -6.16 26.17 -0.74
N ARG A 305 -5.49 27.32 -0.61
CA ARG A 305 -6.13 28.62 -0.52
C ARG A 305 -6.97 28.91 -1.78
N ARG A 306 -6.34 28.80 -2.96
CA ARG A 306 -7.02 29.06 -4.24
C ARG A 306 -8.12 28.04 -4.54
N LEU A 307 -7.88 26.78 -4.23
CA LEU A 307 -8.88 25.74 -4.44
C LEU A 307 -10.16 26.00 -3.63
N LYS A 308 -10.01 26.45 -2.36
CA LYS A 308 -11.13 26.82 -1.51
C LYS A 308 -11.94 28.00 -2.08
N GLU A 309 -11.28 28.92 -2.79
CA GLU A 309 -11.94 30.05 -3.46
C GLU A 309 -12.67 29.61 -4.73
N GLN A 310 -12.05 28.74 -5.54
CA GLN A 310 -12.59 28.31 -6.84
C GLN A 310 -13.69 27.26 -6.74
N THR A 311 -13.57 26.31 -5.84
CA THR A 311 -14.57 25.27 -5.57
C THR A 311 -14.73 25.00 -4.06
N PRO A 312 -15.45 25.85 -3.32
CA PRO A 312 -15.63 25.68 -1.88
C PRO A 312 -16.21 24.31 -1.51
N LEU A 313 -17.20 23.83 -2.24
CA LEU A 313 -17.82 22.51 -2.00
C LEU A 313 -16.88 21.37 -2.37
N GLY A 314 -16.11 21.49 -3.45
CA GLY A 314 -15.06 20.54 -3.82
C GLY A 314 -13.99 20.43 -2.74
N PHE A 315 -13.58 21.58 -2.19
CA PHE A 315 -12.63 21.64 -1.09
C PHE A 315 -13.17 20.92 0.16
N GLU A 316 -14.44 21.10 0.53
CA GLU A 316 -15.05 20.44 1.69
C GLU A 316 -15.14 18.91 1.55
N ARG A 317 -15.12 18.39 0.31
CA ARG A 317 -15.14 16.95 0.02
C ARG A 317 -13.76 16.28 0.15
N ILE A 318 -12.67 17.05 0.26
CA ILE A 318 -11.32 16.50 0.43
C ILE A 318 -11.20 15.87 1.81
N ARG A 319 -10.86 14.57 1.85
CA ARG A 319 -10.67 13.82 3.08
C ARG A 319 -9.24 13.86 3.58
N TYR A 320 -8.27 13.83 2.69
CA TYR A 320 -6.85 13.92 3.02
C TYR A 320 -6.02 14.35 1.79
N ILE A 321 -4.81 14.80 2.08
CA ILE A 321 -3.76 15.15 1.12
C ILE A 321 -2.61 14.17 1.34
N GLU A 322 -2.09 13.60 0.26
CA GLU A 322 -1.10 12.55 0.31
C GLU A 322 0.25 13.04 -0.22
N GLN A 323 1.29 12.75 0.54
CA GLN A 323 2.71 12.95 0.24
C GLN A 323 2.97 14.17 -0.68
N PRO A 324 2.71 15.39 -0.20
CA PRO A 324 2.82 16.57 -1.07
C PRO A 324 4.26 16.87 -1.48
N THR A 325 5.21 16.74 -0.55
CA THR A 325 6.63 17.09 -0.76
C THR A 325 7.52 15.85 -0.77
N ALA A 326 8.80 16.05 -1.14
CA ALA A 326 9.80 15.00 -1.32
C ALA A 326 9.82 13.97 -0.17
N ARG A 327 10.01 12.69 -0.53
CA ARG A 327 10.01 11.54 0.41
C ARG A 327 11.14 11.55 1.44
N ASP A 328 12.25 12.22 1.16
CA ASP A 328 13.36 12.36 2.10
C ASP A 328 13.06 13.46 3.12
N LEU A 329 12.24 13.11 4.11
CA LEU A 329 11.83 14.04 5.17
C LEU A 329 13.03 14.56 5.99
N GLU A 330 14.10 13.78 6.12
CA GLU A 330 15.27 14.16 6.88
C GLU A 330 16.02 15.29 6.19
N LYS A 331 16.15 15.19 4.87
CA LYS A 331 16.82 16.19 4.03
C LYS A 331 16.00 17.47 3.88
N HIS A 332 14.67 17.37 3.99
CA HIS A 332 13.73 18.47 3.71
C HIS A 332 12.87 18.82 4.92
N ARG A 333 13.50 18.96 6.09
CA ARG A 333 12.82 19.26 7.37
C ARG A 333 12.11 20.62 7.39
N GLU A 334 12.47 21.52 6.48
CA GLU A 334 11.80 22.82 6.29
C GLU A 334 10.36 22.69 5.80
N ASN A 335 10.01 21.59 5.15
CA ASN A 335 8.66 21.33 4.64
C ASN A 335 7.73 20.76 5.72
N THR A 336 7.37 21.61 6.69
CA THR A 336 6.45 21.20 7.75
C THR A 336 4.98 21.29 7.32
N MET A 337 4.16 20.33 7.74
CA MET A 337 2.75 20.20 7.34
C MET A 337 1.77 20.78 8.37
N HIS A 338 2.23 21.42 9.44
CA HIS A 338 1.39 21.89 10.53
C HIS A 338 0.24 22.80 10.06
N GLU A 339 0.50 23.73 9.14
CA GLU A 339 -0.53 24.64 8.65
C GLU A 339 -1.50 23.95 7.67
N ALA A 340 -1.01 23.12 6.77
CA ALA A 340 -1.84 22.34 5.86
C ALA A 340 -2.73 21.35 6.61
N ALA A 341 -2.20 20.72 7.68
CA ALA A 341 -2.92 19.76 8.49
C ALA A 341 -4.08 20.36 9.30
N LYS A 342 -4.07 21.67 9.55
CA LYS A 342 -5.23 22.40 10.14
C LYS A 342 -6.42 22.44 9.17
N LEU A 343 -6.15 22.36 7.88
CA LEU A 343 -7.18 22.42 6.83
C LEU A 343 -7.72 21.04 6.49
N ARG A 344 -6.82 20.09 6.24
CA ARG A 344 -7.14 18.67 5.91
C ARG A 344 -6.02 17.77 6.43
N PRO A 345 -6.31 16.52 6.85
CA PRO A 345 -5.27 15.55 7.18
C PRO A 345 -4.23 15.44 6.06
N VAL A 346 -2.94 15.49 6.42
CA VAL A 346 -1.83 15.25 5.50
C VAL A 346 -1.20 13.91 5.86
N VAL A 347 -1.15 12.99 4.90
CA VAL A 347 -0.67 11.62 5.11
C VAL A 347 0.67 11.39 4.42
N ILE A 348 1.54 10.62 5.07
CA ILE A 348 2.77 10.12 4.45
C ILE A 348 2.48 8.82 3.70
N ASP A 349 3.10 8.66 2.53
CA ASP A 349 3.08 7.44 1.73
C ASP A 349 4.49 6.96 1.40
N GLU A 350 5.17 7.55 0.44
CA GLU A 350 6.52 7.17 0.02
C GLU A 350 7.54 7.24 1.16
N SER A 351 7.34 8.17 2.09
CA SER A 351 8.21 8.32 3.26
C SER A 351 7.97 7.27 4.35
N LEU A 352 6.82 6.57 4.35
CA LEU A 352 6.47 5.61 5.40
C LEU A 352 7.20 4.28 5.18
N THR A 353 8.44 4.20 5.62
CA THR A 353 9.29 3.00 5.51
C THR A 353 9.68 2.38 6.86
N GLY A 354 9.11 2.88 7.96
CA GLY A 354 9.33 2.37 9.33
C GLY A 354 8.86 3.35 10.39
N LEU A 355 9.00 2.93 11.65
CA LEU A 355 8.57 3.73 12.80
C LEU A 355 9.35 5.05 12.91
N ASP A 356 10.65 5.04 12.65
CA ASP A 356 11.52 6.22 12.64
C ASP A 356 10.97 7.31 11.71
N ARG A 357 10.52 6.92 10.52
CA ARG A 357 9.93 7.83 9.53
C ARG A 357 8.54 8.31 9.93
N LEU A 358 7.75 7.46 10.59
CA LEU A 358 6.45 7.85 11.13
C LEU A 358 6.62 8.90 12.25
N ILE A 359 7.57 8.72 13.15
CA ILE A 359 7.84 9.67 14.23
C ILE A 359 8.32 11.01 13.65
N LEU A 360 9.28 10.99 12.73
CA LEU A 360 9.75 12.19 12.05
C LEU A 360 8.62 12.93 11.33
N ALA A 361 7.75 12.19 10.61
CA ALA A 361 6.61 12.79 9.93
C ALA A 361 5.66 13.50 10.92
N ARG A 362 5.42 12.91 12.09
CA ARG A 362 4.61 13.56 13.15
C ARG A 362 5.27 14.85 13.63
N GLU A 363 6.58 14.85 13.85
CA GLU A 363 7.35 16.06 14.21
C GLU A 363 7.20 17.15 13.15
N LEU A 364 7.16 16.76 11.87
CA LEU A 364 6.95 17.66 10.75
C LEU A 364 5.49 18.02 10.46
N GLY A 365 4.54 17.59 11.31
CA GLY A 365 3.14 18.00 11.24
C GLY A 365 2.26 17.12 10.33
N TYR A 366 2.75 15.99 9.83
CA TYR A 366 1.88 15.00 9.19
C TYR A 366 0.91 14.40 10.21
N THR A 367 -0.35 14.26 9.82
CA THR A 367 -1.42 13.80 10.72
C THR A 367 -2.02 12.47 10.32
N GLY A 368 -1.46 11.80 9.31
CA GLY A 368 -1.95 10.50 8.87
C GLY A 368 -0.90 9.67 8.13
N VAL A 369 -1.30 8.43 7.84
CA VAL A 369 -0.48 7.42 7.16
C VAL A 369 -1.23 6.72 6.05
N ALA A 370 -0.56 6.45 4.94
CA ALA A 370 -1.03 5.58 3.87
C ALA A 370 -0.41 4.18 4.05
N LEU A 371 -1.23 3.26 4.56
CA LEU A 371 -0.86 1.86 4.76
C LEU A 371 -0.97 1.10 3.45
N LYS A 372 0.01 0.27 3.14
CA LYS A 372 0.04 -0.53 1.90
C LYS A 372 0.58 -1.94 2.19
N ALA A 373 -0.18 -2.97 1.84
CA ALA A 373 0.29 -4.35 1.90
C ALA A 373 1.55 -4.58 1.03
N CYS A 374 1.70 -3.83 -0.04
CA CYS A 374 2.88 -3.91 -0.91
C CYS A 374 4.18 -3.31 -0.31
N LYS A 375 4.13 -2.71 0.89
CA LYS A 375 5.32 -2.35 1.68
C LYS A 375 5.70 -3.43 2.70
N GLY A 376 4.98 -4.54 2.71
CA GLY A 376 5.03 -5.62 3.70
C GLY A 376 3.79 -5.63 4.58
N HIS A 377 3.23 -6.82 4.77
CA HIS A 377 2.05 -7.03 5.61
C HIS A 377 2.40 -6.76 7.09
N SER A 378 3.54 -7.28 7.55
CA SER A 378 4.10 -7.02 8.88
C SER A 378 4.27 -5.53 9.15
N GLN A 379 4.93 -4.82 8.23
CA GLN A 379 5.16 -3.39 8.35
C GLN A 379 3.84 -2.61 8.38
N ALA A 380 2.87 -2.97 7.51
CA ALA A 380 1.57 -2.30 7.48
C ALA A 380 0.78 -2.47 8.78
N LEU A 381 0.83 -3.65 9.41
CA LEU A 381 0.18 -3.93 10.71
C LEU A 381 0.83 -3.13 11.84
N LEU A 382 2.16 -3.12 11.93
CA LEU A 382 2.89 -2.35 12.93
C LEU A 382 2.64 -0.84 12.78
N MET A 383 2.66 -0.32 11.55
CA MET A 383 2.36 1.10 11.30
C MET A 383 0.89 1.44 11.56
N ALA A 384 -0.04 0.50 11.35
CA ALA A 384 -1.44 0.68 11.72
C ALA A 384 -1.61 0.80 13.25
N ALA A 385 -0.91 -0.02 14.02
CA ALA A 385 -0.90 0.06 15.49
C ALA A 385 -0.31 1.39 15.97
N ALA A 386 0.87 1.77 15.43
CA ALA A 386 1.50 3.05 15.76
C ALA A 386 0.60 4.25 15.43
N ALA A 387 0.01 4.27 14.24
CA ALA A 387 -0.88 5.35 13.82
C ALA A 387 -2.14 5.44 14.72
N GLN A 388 -2.69 4.31 15.18
CA GLN A 388 -3.81 4.32 16.12
C GLN A 388 -3.39 4.85 17.49
N LYS A 389 -2.30 4.37 18.06
CA LYS A 389 -1.75 4.84 19.34
C LYS A 389 -1.53 6.35 19.32
N TYR A 390 -1.00 6.86 18.21
CA TYR A 390 -0.74 8.29 18.03
C TYR A 390 -1.94 9.10 17.49
N LYS A 391 -3.12 8.49 17.39
CA LYS A 391 -4.37 9.13 16.92
C LYS A 391 -4.25 9.77 15.52
N MET A 392 -3.45 9.16 14.64
CA MET A 392 -3.28 9.61 13.26
C MET A 392 -4.40 9.09 12.36
N PHE A 393 -4.72 9.85 11.31
CA PHE A 393 -5.60 9.40 10.23
C PHE A 393 -4.97 8.20 9.51
N ARG A 394 -5.79 7.25 9.10
CA ARG A 394 -5.36 6.02 8.41
C ARG A 394 -6.15 5.85 7.12
N CYS A 395 -5.45 5.68 6.03
CA CYS A 395 -6.01 5.12 4.79
C CYS A 395 -5.22 3.88 4.37
N VAL A 396 -5.86 3.01 3.60
CA VAL A 396 -5.22 1.86 2.98
C VAL A 396 -5.30 2.02 1.47
N GLN A 397 -4.19 1.78 0.81
CA GLN A 397 -4.04 2.02 -0.61
C GLN A 397 -3.34 0.84 -1.28
N ASP A 398 -3.41 0.80 -2.61
CA ASP A 398 -2.73 -0.20 -3.40
C ASP A 398 -1.54 0.39 -4.20
N LEU A 399 -0.89 -0.45 -4.98
CA LEU A 399 0.15 -0.13 -5.95
C LEU A 399 -0.25 -0.71 -7.31
N THR A 400 -1.47 -0.43 -7.77
CA THR A 400 -2.08 -1.10 -8.92
C THR A 400 -2.01 -2.63 -8.75
N CYS A 401 -2.50 -3.10 -7.61
CA CYS A 401 -2.46 -4.50 -7.20
C CYS A 401 -3.56 -5.31 -7.91
N PRO A 402 -3.24 -6.24 -8.83
CA PRO A 402 -4.23 -7.13 -9.44
C PRO A 402 -4.35 -8.46 -8.70
N GLY A 403 -5.43 -9.19 -8.94
CA GLY A 403 -5.60 -10.57 -8.49
C GLY A 403 -5.42 -10.74 -6.97
N ALA A 404 -4.56 -11.67 -6.56
CA ALA A 404 -4.30 -11.95 -5.14
C ALA A 404 -3.71 -10.74 -4.39
N SER A 405 -2.89 -9.93 -5.04
CA SER A 405 -2.32 -8.74 -4.40
C SER A 405 -3.40 -7.70 -4.03
N LEU A 406 -4.49 -7.62 -4.80
CA LEU A 406 -5.66 -6.82 -4.42
C LEU A 406 -6.38 -7.42 -3.22
N ILE A 407 -6.52 -8.76 -3.16
CA ILE A 407 -7.13 -9.43 -2.02
C ILE A 407 -6.34 -9.14 -0.73
N HIS A 408 -5.00 -9.19 -0.77
CA HIS A 408 -4.15 -8.82 0.37
C HIS A 408 -4.37 -7.36 0.79
N SER A 409 -4.41 -6.43 -0.16
CA SER A 409 -4.63 -5.00 0.11
C SER A 409 -6.00 -4.71 0.69
N VAL A 410 -7.06 -5.30 0.11
CA VAL A 410 -8.44 -5.13 0.59
C VAL A 410 -8.66 -5.85 1.91
N GLY A 411 -8.02 -7.02 2.11
CA GLY A 411 -8.02 -7.75 3.38
C GLY A 411 -7.45 -6.91 4.53
N LEU A 412 -6.31 -6.26 4.29
CA LEU A 412 -5.72 -5.30 5.24
C LEU A 412 -6.69 -4.14 5.52
N ALA A 413 -7.22 -3.51 4.47
CA ALA A 413 -8.16 -2.38 4.62
C ALA A 413 -9.40 -2.75 5.44
N ALA A 414 -9.94 -3.95 5.23
CA ALA A 414 -11.11 -4.43 5.95
C ALA A 414 -10.86 -4.70 7.44
N ARG A 415 -9.59 -4.79 7.87
CA ARG A 415 -9.19 -5.09 9.25
C ARG A 415 -8.65 -3.91 10.03
N VAL A 416 -8.30 -2.80 9.38
CA VAL A 416 -7.82 -1.60 10.08
C VAL A 416 -9.00 -0.75 10.55
N PRO A 417 -9.19 -0.54 11.88
CA PRO A 417 -10.29 0.27 12.40
C PRO A 417 -10.28 1.70 11.85
N GLY A 418 -11.46 2.20 11.47
CA GLY A 418 -11.64 3.56 10.95
C GLY A 418 -11.35 3.71 9.45
N VAL A 419 -10.82 2.68 8.79
CA VAL A 419 -10.72 2.65 7.33
C VAL A 419 -12.08 2.28 6.72
N THR A 420 -12.62 3.16 5.90
CA THR A 420 -13.94 3.00 5.26
C THR A 420 -13.86 2.90 3.74
N ALA A 421 -12.68 3.14 3.18
CA ALA A 421 -12.43 3.11 1.75
C ALA A 421 -11.02 2.58 1.46
N VAL A 422 -10.84 1.98 0.29
CA VAL A 422 -9.56 1.45 -0.18
C VAL A 422 -9.32 1.86 -1.63
N GLU A 423 -8.09 2.23 -1.97
CA GLU A 423 -7.68 2.43 -3.35
C GLU A 423 -7.49 1.07 -4.05
N ALA A 424 -8.00 0.95 -5.28
CA ALA A 424 -7.86 -0.26 -6.08
C ALA A 424 -7.91 0.07 -7.59
N ASN A 425 -6.74 0.15 -8.21
CA ASN A 425 -6.55 0.68 -9.56
C ASN A 425 -6.49 -0.40 -10.64
N ALA A 426 -6.14 -1.65 -10.29
CA ALA A 426 -5.91 -2.71 -11.28
C ALA A 426 -7.11 -2.98 -12.18
N ARG A 427 -8.35 -2.78 -11.67
CA ARG A 427 -9.57 -2.98 -12.46
C ARG A 427 -9.69 -2.03 -13.66
N GLN A 428 -9.07 -0.85 -13.61
CA GLN A 428 -9.12 0.14 -14.69
C GLN A 428 -7.89 0.10 -15.60
N TYR A 429 -6.72 -0.22 -15.07
CA TYR A 429 -5.47 -0.20 -15.83
C TYR A 429 -5.03 -1.58 -16.31
N VAL A 430 -5.27 -2.65 -15.54
CA VAL A 430 -4.83 -4.01 -15.87
C VAL A 430 -5.91 -5.06 -15.59
N PRO A 431 -7.16 -4.89 -16.13
CA PRO A 431 -8.30 -5.76 -15.80
C PRO A 431 -8.05 -7.22 -16.18
N ILE A 432 -7.23 -7.49 -17.18
CA ILE A 432 -6.91 -8.86 -17.62
C ILE A 432 -6.31 -9.71 -16.49
N ALA A 433 -5.51 -9.11 -15.60
CA ALA A 433 -4.87 -9.79 -14.48
C ALA A 433 -5.85 -10.17 -13.36
N ASN A 434 -7.07 -9.63 -13.37
CA ASN A 434 -8.11 -9.94 -12.39
C ASN A 434 -9.01 -11.11 -12.80
N LYS A 435 -9.05 -11.46 -14.10
CA LYS A 435 -10.04 -12.42 -14.65
C LYS A 435 -10.06 -13.77 -13.95
N ALA A 436 -8.89 -14.31 -13.60
CA ALA A 436 -8.79 -15.59 -12.90
C ALA A 436 -9.36 -15.55 -11.47
N TRP A 437 -9.53 -14.35 -10.91
CA TRP A 437 -9.96 -14.12 -9.53
C TRP A 437 -11.39 -13.63 -9.40
N GLU A 438 -11.97 -13.05 -10.45
CA GLU A 438 -13.33 -12.48 -10.46
C GLU A 438 -14.40 -13.49 -10.06
N GLY A 439 -14.28 -14.73 -10.56
CA GLY A 439 -15.23 -15.80 -10.21
C GLY A 439 -15.08 -16.29 -8.77
N LYS A 440 -13.88 -16.29 -8.23
CA LYS A 440 -13.59 -16.73 -6.85
C LYS A 440 -13.96 -15.65 -5.82
N PHE A 441 -13.75 -14.39 -6.15
CA PHE A 441 -13.96 -13.23 -5.25
C PHE A 441 -14.83 -12.15 -5.89
N PRO A 442 -16.05 -12.44 -6.36
CA PRO A 442 -16.87 -11.48 -7.07
C PRO A 442 -17.15 -10.21 -6.27
N GLY A 443 -17.19 -10.31 -4.93
CA GLY A 443 -17.38 -9.14 -4.06
C GLY A 443 -16.27 -8.12 -4.14
N ILE A 444 -15.05 -8.53 -4.48
CA ILE A 444 -13.85 -7.66 -4.55
C ILE A 444 -13.71 -7.07 -5.95
N PHE A 445 -13.86 -7.88 -6.99
CA PHE A 445 -13.54 -7.48 -8.36
C PHE A 445 -14.72 -6.85 -9.11
N LEU A 446 -15.95 -7.22 -8.75
CA LEU A 446 -17.17 -6.66 -9.33
C LEU A 446 -17.74 -5.55 -8.43
N VAL A 447 -17.17 -4.36 -8.56
CA VAL A 447 -17.58 -3.19 -7.76
C VAL A 447 -18.99 -2.75 -8.14
N LYS A 448 -19.87 -2.66 -7.16
CA LYS A 448 -21.24 -2.19 -7.32
C LYS A 448 -21.56 -1.12 -6.29
N ASP A 449 -22.25 -0.06 -6.71
CA ASP A 449 -22.58 1.11 -5.88
C ASP A 449 -21.36 1.74 -5.20
N GLY A 450 -20.22 1.72 -5.90
CA GLY A 450 -18.93 2.22 -5.42
C GLY A 450 -18.30 1.39 -4.30
N MET A 451 -18.83 0.17 -4.02
CA MET A 451 -18.44 -0.62 -2.87
C MET A 451 -17.84 -1.97 -3.28
N MET A 452 -16.78 -2.35 -2.58
CA MET A 452 -16.25 -3.71 -2.52
C MET A 452 -16.88 -4.45 -1.34
N ARG A 453 -17.29 -5.72 -1.53
CA ARG A 453 -17.85 -6.57 -0.47
C ARG A 453 -16.76 -7.46 0.10
N THR A 454 -16.45 -7.28 1.36
CA THR A 454 -15.26 -7.81 2.05
C THR A 454 -15.59 -8.83 3.14
N ALA A 455 -16.86 -9.03 3.46
CA ALA A 455 -17.31 -9.97 4.51
C ALA A 455 -16.74 -11.40 4.36
N ASN A 456 -16.51 -11.84 3.12
CA ASN A 456 -15.99 -13.19 2.83
C ASN A 456 -14.46 -13.29 2.95
N LEU A 457 -13.75 -12.22 3.27
CA LEU A 457 -12.31 -12.24 3.50
C LEU A 457 -11.96 -12.69 4.93
N ASN A 458 -12.49 -13.82 5.34
CA ASN A 458 -12.33 -14.40 6.68
C ASN A 458 -11.87 -15.86 6.67
N GLY A 459 -11.51 -16.39 5.51
CA GLY A 459 -10.95 -17.73 5.36
C GLY A 459 -9.54 -17.86 5.95
N PRO A 460 -9.01 -19.10 6.06
CA PRO A 460 -7.66 -19.36 6.53
C PRO A 460 -6.61 -18.61 5.71
N GLY A 461 -5.54 -18.18 6.38
CA GLY A 461 -4.48 -17.39 5.78
C GLY A 461 -4.91 -15.93 5.56
N LEU A 462 -4.36 -15.31 4.50
CA LEU A 462 -4.72 -13.95 4.08
C LEU A 462 -5.92 -13.91 3.13
N GLY A 463 -6.59 -15.04 2.92
CA GLY A 463 -7.83 -15.15 2.15
C GLY A 463 -7.65 -15.36 0.65
N ALA A 464 -6.48 -15.17 0.08
CA ALA A 464 -6.20 -15.53 -1.31
C ALA A 464 -5.96 -17.04 -1.43
N VAL A 465 -7.03 -17.79 -1.63
CA VAL A 465 -6.93 -19.25 -1.85
C VAL A 465 -6.57 -19.50 -3.30
N THR A 466 -5.42 -20.12 -3.52
CA THR A 466 -4.96 -20.61 -4.83
C THR A 466 -5.47 -22.02 -5.13
#